data_33284c95752331ff7409984b00a95212
#
_entry.id   33284c95752331ff7409984b00a95212
#
_cell.length_a   1.000
_cell.length_b   1.000
_cell.length_c   1.000
_cell.angle_alpha   90.00
_cell.angle_beta   90.00
_cell.angle_gamma   90.00
#
_symmetry.space_group_name_H-M   'P 1'
#
loop_
_entity.id
_entity.type
_entity.pdbx_description
1 polymer ?
#
loop_
_entity_poly.entity_id
_entity_poly.type
_entity_poly.pdbx_seq_one_letter_code
_entity_poly.pdbx_strand_id
1 'polypeptide(L)'
;MVRSLRAKGFTLVELLIVIIVIAILAAIAIPKFATSTQRSKEASLKKCLRILREAGDRCEADTGLTVDATDLLRSSAPGFGWKRGQMGTAWPKIAIDPTSWNGPYLDAIPVNPITGLSNYITGGNSTAAWTHFSAQAFNSSYYYFPSTATGIDGTQYRTW
;
A
#
# COMPACT_ATOMS: atom_id res chain seq x y z
N MET A 1 -52.86 -43.00 -8.38
CA MET A 1 -52.41 -42.86 -9.77
C MET A 1 -51.30 -41.81 -9.79
N VAL A 2 -50.05 -42.23 -9.81
CA VAL A 2 -48.88 -41.32 -9.73
C VAL A 2 -48.50 -40.93 -11.16
N ARG A 3 -48.63 -39.64 -11.49
CA ARG A 3 -48.32 -39.10 -12.81
C ARG A 3 -46.81 -38.94 -12.92
N SER A 4 -46.17 -39.84 -13.65
CA SER A 4 -44.72 -39.73 -13.96
C SER A 4 -44.44 -38.48 -14.80
N LEU A 5 -43.76 -37.53 -14.22
CA LEU A 5 -43.25 -36.35 -14.93
C LEU A 5 -42.02 -36.82 -15.76
N ARG A 6 -42.18 -36.95 -17.06
CA ARG A 6 -41.04 -37.15 -17.99
C ARG A 6 -40.13 -35.96 -17.92
N ALA A 7 -38.94 -36.10 -17.31
CA ALA A 7 -37.88 -35.13 -17.39
C ALA A 7 -37.44 -35.01 -18.86
N LYS A 8 -37.52 -33.78 -19.40
CA LYS A 8 -36.94 -33.49 -20.73
C LYS A 8 -35.45 -33.57 -20.63
N GLY A 9 -34.82 -34.46 -21.41
CA GLY A 9 -33.36 -34.55 -21.51
C GLY A 9 -32.80 -33.35 -22.26
N PHE A 10 -31.61 -32.88 -21.82
CA PHE A 10 -30.87 -31.80 -22.47
C PHE A 10 -30.24 -32.33 -23.76
N THR A 11 -30.29 -31.55 -24.85
CA THR A 11 -29.63 -31.92 -26.10
C THR A 11 -28.14 -31.57 -26.07
N LEU A 12 -27.32 -32.34 -26.75
CA LEU A 12 -25.87 -32.09 -26.87
C LEU A 12 -25.57 -30.69 -27.50
N VAL A 13 -26.42 -30.25 -28.41
CA VAL A 13 -26.32 -28.95 -29.08
C VAL A 13 -26.63 -27.80 -28.12
N GLU A 14 -27.63 -27.93 -27.24
CA GLU A 14 -27.92 -26.89 -26.24
C GLU A 14 -26.72 -26.67 -25.28
N LEU A 15 -26.07 -27.77 -24.89
CA LEU A 15 -24.89 -27.67 -24.02
C LEU A 15 -23.71 -27.09 -24.76
N LEU A 16 -23.53 -27.42 -26.05
CA LEU A 16 -22.48 -26.88 -26.90
C LEU A 16 -22.62 -25.36 -27.07
N ILE A 17 -23.81 -24.86 -27.35
CA ILE A 17 -24.05 -23.41 -27.52
C ILE A 17 -23.77 -22.67 -26.23
N VAL A 18 -24.16 -23.19 -25.07
CA VAL A 18 -23.92 -22.57 -23.77
C VAL A 18 -22.42 -22.42 -23.49
N ILE A 19 -21.63 -23.47 -23.70
CA ILE A 19 -20.18 -23.39 -23.45
C ILE A 19 -19.48 -22.42 -24.40
N ILE A 20 -19.90 -22.33 -25.69
CA ILE A 20 -19.35 -21.37 -26.64
C ILE A 20 -19.65 -19.93 -26.20
N VAL A 21 -20.87 -19.64 -25.78
CA VAL A 21 -21.26 -18.30 -25.31
C VAL A 21 -20.48 -17.93 -24.04
N ILE A 22 -20.36 -18.84 -23.08
CA ILE A 22 -19.57 -18.60 -21.87
C ILE A 22 -18.09 -18.35 -22.21
N ALA A 23 -17.52 -19.12 -23.14
CA ALA A 23 -16.14 -18.95 -23.58
C ALA A 23 -15.88 -17.55 -24.17
N ILE A 24 -16.78 -17.05 -25.02
CA ILE A 24 -16.67 -15.71 -25.62
C ILE A 24 -16.79 -14.63 -24.54
N LEU A 25 -17.76 -14.75 -23.63
CA LEU A 25 -17.95 -13.79 -22.54
C LEU A 25 -16.74 -13.77 -21.60
N ALA A 26 -16.22 -14.95 -21.23
CA ALA A 26 -15.03 -15.07 -20.39
C ALA A 26 -13.78 -14.45 -21.02
N ALA A 27 -13.58 -14.62 -22.32
CA ALA A 27 -12.45 -14.04 -23.05
C ALA A 27 -12.39 -12.51 -22.97
N ILE A 28 -13.54 -11.84 -22.88
CA ILE A 28 -13.64 -10.39 -22.75
C ILE A 28 -13.60 -9.96 -21.26
N ALA A 29 -14.21 -10.75 -20.38
CA ALA A 29 -14.37 -10.37 -18.97
C ALA A 29 -13.07 -10.49 -18.18
N ILE A 30 -12.31 -11.57 -18.38
CA ILE A 30 -11.10 -11.86 -17.60
C ILE A 30 -10.07 -10.71 -17.63
N PRO A 31 -9.64 -10.19 -18.79
CA PRO A 31 -8.65 -9.10 -18.82
C PRO A 31 -9.17 -7.80 -18.20
N LYS A 32 -10.47 -7.50 -18.31
CA LYS A 32 -11.08 -6.32 -17.68
C LYS A 32 -11.08 -6.42 -16.15
N PHE A 33 -11.35 -7.61 -15.60
CA PHE A 33 -11.31 -7.81 -14.15
C PHE A 33 -9.89 -7.70 -13.59
N ALA A 34 -8.89 -8.23 -14.27
CA ALA A 34 -7.49 -8.13 -13.85
C ALA A 34 -7.04 -6.66 -13.72
N THR A 35 -7.31 -5.84 -14.73
CA THR A 35 -6.98 -4.41 -14.70
C THR A 35 -7.76 -3.64 -13.63
N SER A 36 -9.03 -3.95 -13.42
CA SER A 36 -9.85 -3.31 -12.40
C SER A 36 -9.34 -3.60 -10.98
N THR A 37 -8.97 -4.85 -10.71
CA THR A 37 -8.41 -5.26 -9.43
C THR A 37 -7.08 -4.56 -9.14
N GLN A 38 -6.21 -4.43 -10.14
CA GLN A 38 -4.94 -3.72 -9.99
C GLN A 38 -5.16 -2.24 -9.71
N ARG A 39 -6.05 -1.57 -10.45
CA ARG A 39 -6.42 -0.15 -10.17
C ARG A 39 -6.91 0.05 -8.75
N SER A 40 -7.74 -0.86 -8.24
CA SER A 40 -8.23 -0.82 -6.86
C SER A 40 -7.09 -0.94 -5.84
N LYS A 41 -6.16 -1.86 -6.07
CA LYS A 41 -4.96 -2.02 -5.22
C LYS A 41 -4.08 -0.77 -5.24
N GLU A 42 -3.87 -0.16 -6.41
CA GLU A 42 -3.09 1.06 -6.56
C GLU A 42 -3.74 2.26 -5.86
N ALA A 43 -5.05 2.42 -5.98
CA ALA A 43 -5.78 3.44 -5.25
C ALA A 43 -5.67 3.25 -3.73
N SER A 44 -5.77 2.01 -3.26
CA SER A 44 -5.58 1.67 -1.85
C SER A 44 -4.13 1.94 -1.40
N LEU A 45 -3.14 1.64 -2.23
CA LEU A 45 -1.73 1.94 -1.95
C LEU A 45 -1.50 3.45 -1.75
N LYS A 46 -2.03 4.28 -2.65
CA LYS A 46 -1.96 5.74 -2.54
C LYS A 46 -2.60 6.25 -1.25
N LYS A 47 -3.74 5.66 -0.86
CA LYS A 47 -4.40 5.98 0.41
C LYS A 47 -3.52 5.63 1.62
N CYS A 48 -2.90 4.46 1.63
CA CYS A 48 -2.01 4.03 2.71
C CYS A 48 -0.77 4.95 2.82
N LEU A 49 -0.16 5.31 1.69
CA LEU A 49 0.96 6.26 1.66
C LEU A 49 0.55 7.62 2.23
N ARG A 50 -0.64 8.10 1.87
CA ARG A 50 -1.18 9.35 2.39
C ARG A 50 -1.34 9.31 3.92
N ILE A 51 -1.90 8.23 4.47
CA ILE A 51 -2.06 8.07 5.92
C ILE A 51 -0.71 8.12 6.63
N LEU A 52 0.30 7.41 6.12
CA LEU A 52 1.66 7.43 6.69
C LEU A 52 2.28 8.82 6.65
N ARG A 53 2.15 9.53 5.52
CA ARG A 53 2.69 10.87 5.35
C ARG A 53 1.99 11.88 6.25
N GLU A 54 0.67 11.84 6.33
CA GLU A 54 -0.11 12.73 7.22
C GLU A 54 0.24 12.51 8.70
N ALA A 55 0.49 11.27 9.12
CA ALA A 55 0.95 10.98 10.47
C ALA A 55 2.37 11.54 10.73
N GLY A 56 3.27 11.37 9.77
CA GLY A 56 4.61 11.94 9.83
C GLY A 56 4.60 13.48 9.85
N ASP A 57 3.78 14.11 9.03
CA ASP A 57 3.63 15.56 8.97
C ASP A 57 3.08 16.13 10.29
N ARG A 58 2.15 15.43 10.94
CA ARG A 58 1.65 15.83 12.30
C ARG A 58 2.77 15.74 13.34
N CYS A 59 3.52 14.64 13.34
CA CYS A 59 4.65 14.48 14.24
C CYS A 59 5.70 15.58 14.04
N GLU A 60 5.99 15.92 12.78
CA GLU A 60 6.93 17.00 12.46
C GLU A 60 6.39 18.38 12.86
N ALA A 61 5.10 18.62 12.73
CA ALA A 61 4.47 19.86 13.16
C ALA A 61 4.60 20.08 14.67
N ASP A 62 4.48 19.00 15.46
CA ASP A 62 4.58 19.06 16.91
C ASP A 62 6.03 19.15 17.41
N THR A 63 6.91 18.33 16.86
CA THR A 63 8.28 18.15 17.36
C THR A 63 9.35 18.88 16.55
N GLY A 64 9.02 19.35 15.35
CA GLY A 64 10.00 19.86 14.38
C GLY A 64 10.91 18.79 13.76
N LEU A 65 10.63 17.51 14.02
CA LEU A 65 11.44 16.36 13.62
C LEU A 65 10.57 15.27 13.01
N THR A 66 11.18 14.47 12.16
CA THR A 66 10.57 13.26 11.61
C THR A 66 11.07 12.03 12.35
N VAL A 67 10.25 10.99 12.42
CA VAL A 67 10.55 9.73 13.09
C VAL A 67 10.22 8.53 12.19
N ASP A 68 10.64 7.35 12.57
CA ASP A 68 10.26 6.12 11.88
C ASP A 68 8.77 5.82 12.03
N ALA A 69 8.18 5.10 11.08
CA ALA A 69 6.74 4.78 11.13
C ALA A 69 6.35 3.96 12.37
N THR A 70 7.27 3.16 12.89
CA THR A 70 7.07 2.42 14.14
C THR A 70 7.02 3.32 15.36
N ASP A 71 7.72 4.45 15.33
CA ASP A 71 7.70 5.43 16.41
C ASP A 71 6.40 6.25 16.42
N LEU A 72 5.74 6.41 15.26
CA LEU A 72 4.44 7.07 15.17
C LEU A 72 3.32 6.35 15.95
N LEU A 73 3.51 5.05 16.25
CA LEU A 73 2.58 4.25 17.05
C LEU A 73 2.73 4.47 18.57
N ARG A 74 3.76 5.22 19.00
CA ARG A 74 4.08 5.35 20.40
C ARG A 74 3.25 6.44 21.08
N SER A 75 2.79 6.13 22.29
CA SER A 75 2.18 7.12 23.19
C SER A 75 3.20 8.02 23.89
N SER A 76 4.48 7.63 23.91
CA SER A 76 5.58 8.41 24.49
C SER A 76 6.62 8.74 23.43
N ALA A 77 7.27 9.90 23.58
CA ALA A 77 8.28 10.36 22.65
C ALA A 77 9.41 9.32 22.44
N PRO A 78 9.81 9.03 21.20
CA PRO A 78 11.03 8.32 20.92
C PRO A 78 12.24 9.18 21.34
N GLY A 79 13.38 8.53 21.60
CA GLY A 79 14.56 9.27 22.11
C GLY A 79 15.15 10.27 21.14
N PHE A 80 14.88 10.14 19.84
CA PHE A 80 15.42 10.99 18.79
C PHE A 80 14.57 10.98 17.51
N GLY A 81 14.75 12.00 16.69
CA GLY A 81 14.22 12.13 15.35
C GLY A 81 15.25 12.79 14.41
N TRP A 82 14.83 13.15 13.22
CA TRP A 82 15.64 13.74 12.18
C TRP A 82 14.97 14.98 11.58
N LYS A 83 15.75 15.97 11.14
CA LYS A 83 15.18 17.10 10.38
C LYS A 83 14.91 16.71 8.92
N ARG A 84 13.80 17.19 8.40
CA ARG A 84 13.44 17.07 6.99
C ARG A 84 14.53 17.69 6.10
N GLY A 85 14.98 16.94 5.09
CA GLY A 85 15.98 17.44 4.12
C GLY A 85 17.43 17.48 4.60
N GLN A 86 17.74 17.16 5.86
CA GLN A 86 19.11 17.01 6.33
C GLN A 86 19.61 15.60 6.11
N MET A 87 20.07 15.32 4.89
CA MET A 87 20.45 14.01 4.45
C MET A 87 21.89 13.98 3.99
N GLY A 88 22.76 13.58 4.87
CA GLY A 88 24.16 13.26 4.59
C GLY A 88 24.51 11.86 5.13
N THR A 89 25.69 11.38 4.83
CA THR A 89 26.21 10.07 5.26
C THR A 89 26.26 9.86 6.79
N ALA A 90 26.02 10.90 7.58
CA ALA A 90 25.86 10.86 9.03
C ALA A 90 24.63 11.69 9.40
N TRP A 91 23.52 10.99 9.63
CA TRP A 91 22.28 11.59 10.13
C TRP A 91 22.50 12.07 11.57
N PRO A 92 22.46 13.38 11.81
CA PRO A 92 22.44 13.82 13.19
C PRO A 92 21.11 13.39 13.81
N LYS A 93 21.18 12.45 14.73
CA LYS A 93 20.07 12.14 15.63
C LYS A 93 19.87 13.34 16.55
N ILE A 94 18.68 13.92 16.53
CA ILE A 94 18.32 15.04 17.37
C ILE A 94 17.38 14.52 18.43
N ALA A 95 17.66 14.82 19.68
CA ALA A 95 16.79 14.46 20.80
C ALA A 95 15.43 15.13 20.64
N ILE A 96 14.36 14.36 20.81
CA ILE A 96 13.00 14.89 20.85
C ILE A 96 12.70 15.36 22.25
N ASP A 97 12.19 16.59 22.37
CA ASP A 97 11.63 17.07 23.63
C ASP A 97 10.34 16.28 23.95
N PRO A 98 10.31 15.52 25.05
CA PRO A 98 9.13 14.75 25.42
C PRO A 98 7.87 15.60 25.60
N THR A 99 8.00 16.87 25.91
CA THR A 99 6.87 17.80 26.11
C THR A 99 6.21 18.22 24.80
N SER A 100 6.92 18.10 23.68
CA SER A 100 6.40 18.39 22.34
C SER A 100 5.69 17.20 21.70
N TRP A 101 5.73 16.02 22.33
CA TRP A 101 5.16 14.80 21.77
C TRP A 101 3.68 14.66 22.09
N ASN A 102 2.82 14.67 21.07
CA ASN A 102 1.37 14.49 21.20
C ASN A 102 0.87 13.14 20.63
N GLY A 103 1.77 12.19 20.38
CA GLY A 103 1.42 10.87 19.84
C GLY A 103 0.56 10.01 20.78
N PRO A 104 0.02 8.88 20.31
CA PRO A 104 0.35 8.26 19.02
C PRO A 104 -0.25 9.01 17.82
N TYR A 105 0.52 9.12 16.73
CA TYR A 105 0.08 9.76 15.48
C TYR A 105 -0.53 8.77 14.50
N LEU A 106 -0.35 7.47 14.76
CA LEU A 106 -0.82 6.37 13.93
C LEU A 106 -1.30 5.22 14.85
N ASP A 107 -2.48 4.66 14.58
CA ASP A 107 -3.01 3.53 15.35
C ASP A 107 -2.34 2.20 14.97
N ALA A 108 -2.09 2.01 13.69
CA ALA A 108 -1.41 0.84 13.16
C ALA A 108 -0.74 1.15 11.83
N ILE A 109 0.36 0.47 11.52
CA ILE A 109 0.99 0.54 10.20
C ILE A 109 0.03 -0.12 9.19
N PRO A 110 -0.39 0.61 8.14
CA PRO A 110 -1.34 0.06 7.18
C PRO A 110 -0.75 -1.14 6.42
N VAL A 111 -1.60 -2.10 6.09
CA VAL A 111 -1.22 -3.23 5.23
C VAL A 111 -1.05 -2.72 3.80
N ASN A 112 0.09 -3.01 3.20
CA ASN A 112 0.34 -2.69 1.79
C ASN A 112 -0.51 -3.60 0.89
N PRO A 113 -1.42 -3.06 0.08
CA PRO A 113 -2.35 -3.86 -0.73
C PRO A 113 -1.69 -4.63 -1.88
N ILE A 114 -0.44 -4.30 -2.22
CA ILE A 114 0.33 -4.99 -3.26
C ILE A 114 1.02 -6.23 -2.68
N THR A 115 1.68 -6.08 -1.52
CA THR A 115 2.45 -7.17 -0.88
C THR A 115 1.66 -7.96 0.14
N GLY A 116 0.57 -7.41 0.68
CA GLY A 116 -0.18 -7.98 1.81
C GLY A 116 0.53 -7.87 3.15
N LEU A 117 1.63 -7.14 3.23
CA LEU A 117 2.46 -7.01 4.43
C LEU A 117 2.27 -5.64 5.08
N SER A 118 2.57 -5.54 6.38
CA SER A 118 2.60 -4.29 7.14
C SER A 118 3.98 -4.02 7.77
N ASN A 119 5.01 -4.79 7.36
CA ASN A 119 6.34 -4.60 7.91
C ASN A 119 6.97 -3.29 7.42
N TYR A 120 7.72 -2.66 8.29
CA TYR A 120 8.46 -1.44 8.02
C TYR A 120 9.96 -1.70 8.21
N ILE A 121 10.78 -1.19 7.31
CA ILE A 121 12.24 -1.32 7.38
C ILE A 121 12.86 0.04 7.07
N THR A 122 13.81 0.45 7.89
CA THR A 122 14.64 1.62 7.64
C THR A 122 15.75 1.25 6.65
N GLY A 123 15.80 1.96 5.52
CA GLY A 123 16.83 1.73 4.49
C GLY A 123 16.44 0.73 3.40
N GLY A 124 16.14 1.24 2.27
CA GLY A 124 15.99 0.72 0.90
C GLY A 124 15.91 -0.78 0.58
N ASN A 125 15.37 -1.62 1.43
CA ASN A 125 15.21 -3.03 1.13
C ASN A 125 13.90 -3.30 0.37
N SER A 126 14.00 -3.95 -0.79
CA SER A 126 12.88 -4.24 -1.69
C SER A 126 11.83 -5.22 -1.14
N THR A 127 12.09 -5.88 -0.01
CA THR A 127 11.19 -6.86 0.62
C THR A 127 10.28 -6.26 1.67
N ALA A 128 10.45 -4.98 2.03
CA ALA A 128 9.58 -4.31 2.99
C ALA A 128 8.25 -3.91 2.35
N ALA A 129 7.19 -3.91 3.17
CA ALA A 129 5.92 -3.31 2.77
C ALA A 129 6.03 -1.80 2.66
N TRP A 130 6.77 -1.20 3.60
CA TRP A 130 7.02 0.23 3.68
C TRP A 130 8.47 0.49 4.04
N THR A 131 9.00 1.60 3.60
CA THR A 131 10.32 2.04 4.00
C THR A 131 10.35 3.56 4.18
N HIS A 132 11.20 3.98 5.07
CA HIS A 132 11.64 5.36 5.19
C HIS A 132 13.01 5.46 4.56
N PHE A 133 13.13 6.22 3.52
CA PHE A 133 14.42 6.44 2.90
C PHE A 133 14.86 7.88 3.06
N SER A 134 16.06 7.94 3.53
CA SER A 134 16.87 9.11 3.63
C SER A 134 17.63 9.33 2.34
N ALA A 135 17.04 9.43 1.20
CA ALA A 135 17.88 9.59 0.04
C ALA A 135 17.60 10.82 -0.78
N GLN A 136 18.67 11.38 -1.17
CA GLN A 136 18.87 12.44 -2.16
C GLN A 136 18.10 12.24 -3.49
N ALA A 137 17.42 11.10 -3.69
CA ALA A 137 16.81 10.74 -4.95
C ALA A 137 15.31 11.04 -5.07
N PHE A 138 14.59 11.23 -3.95
CA PHE A 138 13.13 11.39 -3.99
C PHE A 138 12.70 12.58 -3.14
N ASN A 139 12.52 13.69 -3.81
CA ASN A 139 12.03 14.96 -3.34
C ASN A 139 10.96 14.83 -2.25
N SER A 140 11.34 14.95 -0.98
CA SER A 140 10.49 15.18 0.19
C SER A 140 9.52 14.12 0.69
N SER A 141 9.43 12.93 0.16
CA SER A 141 8.50 11.91 0.67
C SER A 141 9.20 10.96 1.64
N TYR A 142 8.77 10.94 2.90
CA TYR A 142 9.39 10.14 3.95
C TYR A 142 9.06 8.66 3.88
N TYR A 143 7.84 8.34 3.49
CA TYR A 143 7.34 6.98 3.44
C TYR A 143 7.02 6.63 2.01
N TYR A 144 7.56 5.51 1.53
CA TYR A 144 7.30 5.02 0.19
C TYR A 144 7.28 3.49 0.14
N PHE A 145 6.72 2.97 -0.93
CA PHE A 145 6.79 1.55 -1.24
C PHE A 145 8.04 1.28 -2.08
N PRO A 146 9.01 0.47 -1.60
CA PRO A 146 10.34 0.33 -2.23
C PRO A 146 10.35 -0.48 -3.53
N SER A 147 9.20 -0.81 -4.10
CA SER A 147 9.11 -1.61 -5.32
C SER A 147 9.52 -0.81 -6.56
N THR A 148 10.33 -1.42 -7.41
CA THR A 148 10.65 -0.91 -8.74
C THR A 148 9.61 -1.28 -9.80
N ALA A 149 8.61 -2.10 -9.44
CA ALA A 149 7.49 -2.40 -10.31
C ALA A 149 6.73 -1.13 -10.69
N THR A 150 6.17 -1.13 -11.89
CA THR A 150 5.39 -0.01 -12.42
C THR A 150 3.90 -0.22 -12.19
N GLY A 151 3.20 0.85 -11.88
CA GLY A 151 1.76 0.90 -11.86
C GLY A 151 1.14 0.88 -13.27
N ILE A 152 -0.18 0.91 -13.34
CA ILE A 152 -0.92 0.95 -14.61
C ILE A 152 -0.60 2.22 -15.41
N ASP A 153 -0.25 3.30 -14.72
CA ASP A 153 0.15 4.58 -15.32
C ASP A 153 1.60 4.61 -15.84
N GLY A 154 2.34 3.51 -15.70
CA GLY A 154 3.74 3.38 -16.10
C GLY A 154 4.74 3.98 -15.11
N THR A 155 4.29 4.60 -14.03
CA THR A 155 5.19 5.12 -12.98
C THR A 155 5.60 4.02 -11.99
N GLN A 156 6.85 4.08 -11.51
CA GLN A 156 7.30 3.14 -10.50
C GLN A 156 6.62 3.45 -9.15
N TYR A 157 6.18 2.43 -8.41
CA TYR A 157 5.54 2.59 -7.10
C TYR A 157 6.39 3.37 -6.09
N ARG A 158 7.70 3.26 -6.18
CA ARG A 158 8.63 4.00 -5.31
C ARG A 158 8.62 5.52 -5.52
N THR A 159 8.00 6.01 -6.59
CA THR A 159 7.93 7.45 -6.90
C THR A 159 6.57 8.08 -6.56
N TRP A 160 5.66 7.30 -6.00
CA TRP A 160 4.31 7.76 -5.61
C TRP A 160 4.25 8.47 -4.23
#